data_d4ea4f6f31233e89cf4e5af83be7bf58
#
_entry.id   d4ea4f6f31233e89cf4e5af83be7bf58
#
_cell.length_a   1.000
_cell.length_b   1.000
_cell.length_c   1.000
_cell.angle_alpha   90.00
_cell.angle_beta   90.00
_cell.angle_gamma   90.00
#
_symmetry.space_group_name_H-M   'P 1'
#
loop_
_entity.id
_entity.type
_entity.pdbx_description
1 polymer ?
#
loop_
_entity_poly.entity_id
_entity_poly.type
_entity_poly.pdbx_seq_one_letter_code
_entity_poly.pdbx_strand_id
1 'polypeptide(L)'
;MLTVTDLSIRTKQTKETLVRSVSFSVKSGEALGLIGESGSGKSMTSKCIMRLLNPRLFDLRGSVKWNGKEMLAVKLNELDGYRGKQISMIPQNPMTAFAPMLKLGKQMELGFPLKGRRERTQFRGRLAAALADVNLPDAEKIINSYPHELSGGTLQRVMIA
;
A
#
# COMPACT_ATOMS: atom_id res chain seq x y z
N MET A 1 -4.58 12.17 -10.83
CA MET A 1 -5.77 12.64 -10.10
C MET A 1 -6.58 11.45 -9.62
N LEU A 2 -6.92 11.45 -8.33
CA LEU A 2 -7.84 10.47 -7.72
C LEU A 2 -9.21 11.13 -7.56
N THR A 3 -10.28 10.45 -7.96
CA THR A 3 -11.66 10.90 -7.72
C THR A 3 -12.46 9.75 -7.14
N VAL A 4 -13.08 10.00 -6.00
CA VAL A 4 -13.98 9.07 -5.31
C VAL A 4 -15.36 9.70 -5.28
N THR A 5 -16.38 8.97 -5.72
CA THR A 5 -17.76 9.46 -5.81
C THR A 5 -18.71 8.45 -5.19
N ASP A 6 -19.47 8.89 -4.19
CA ASP A 6 -20.51 8.13 -3.48
C ASP A 6 -20.06 6.73 -3.01
N LEU A 7 -18.78 6.63 -2.62
CA LEU A 7 -18.21 5.37 -2.19
C LEU A 7 -18.90 4.88 -0.92
N SER A 8 -19.47 3.71 -0.99
CA SER A 8 -20.05 2.99 0.13
C SER A 8 -19.47 1.58 0.22
N ILE A 9 -19.14 1.15 1.44
CA ILE A 9 -18.58 -0.16 1.74
C ILE A 9 -19.47 -0.85 2.74
N ARG A 10 -19.95 -2.04 2.39
CA ARG A 10 -20.84 -2.83 3.23
C ARG A 10 -20.31 -4.26 3.37
N THR A 11 -20.45 -4.85 4.55
CA THR A 11 -20.16 -6.28 4.74
C THR A 11 -21.26 -7.12 4.09
N LYS A 12 -20.88 -8.20 3.42
CA LYS A 12 -21.87 -9.12 2.78
C LYS A 12 -22.61 -9.96 3.81
N GLN A 13 -21.93 -10.36 4.87
CA GLN A 13 -22.47 -11.27 5.88
C GLN A 13 -23.46 -10.54 6.81
N THR A 14 -23.01 -9.52 7.50
CA THR A 14 -23.84 -8.80 8.50
C THR A 14 -24.66 -7.67 7.91
N LYS A 15 -24.46 -7.31 6.64
CA LYS A 15 -25.09 -6.17 5.96
C LYS A 15 -24.77 -4.82 6.62
N GLU A 16 -23.78 -4.78 7.48
CA GLU A 16 -23.33 -3.56 8.14
C GLU A 16 -22.66 -2.60 7.15
N THR A 17 -22.98 -1.32 7.23
CA THR A 17 -22.37 -0.27 6.40
C THR A 17 -21.19 0.33 7.14
N LEU A 18 -19.98 0.09 6.64
CA LEU A 18 -18.72 0.56 7.21
C LEU A 18 -18.30 1.94 6.69
N VAL A 19 -18.66 2.25 5.45
CA VAL A 19 -18.45 3.56 4.82
C VAL A 19 -19.73 3.93 4.07
N ARG A 20 -20.21 5.16 4.28
CA ARG A 20 -21.47 5.64 3.72
C ARG A 20 -21.25 6.86 2.83
N SER A 21 -21.42 6.68 1.51
CA SER A 21 -21.48 7.75 0.49
C SER A 21 -20.39 8.82 0.63
N VAL A 22 -19.12 8.39 0.63
CA VAL A 22 -17.97 9.29 0.73
C VAL A 22 -17.56 9.75 -0.66
N SER A 23 -17.41 11.06 -0.83
CA SER A 23 -16.96 11.68 -2.08
C SER A 23 -15.84 12.68 -1.81
N PHE A 24 -14.77 12.60 -2.59
CA PHE A 24 -13.64 13.54 -2.60
C PHE A 24 -12.80 13.41 -3.86
N SER A 25 -11.94 14.39 -4.09
CA SER A 25 -10.93 14.30 -5.15
C SER A 25 -9.58 14.79 -4.63
N VAL A 26 -8.50 14.26 -5.24
CA VAL A 26 -7.12 14.66 -4.96
C VAL A 26 -6.42 14.88 -6.28
N LYS A 27 -5.99 16.12 -6.55
CA LYS A 27 -5.24 16.47 -7.75
C LYS A 27 -3.77 16.12 -7.61
N SER A 28 -3.01 16.24 -8.69
CA SER A 28 -1.55 16.10 -8.62
C SER A 28 -0.97 17.20 -7.73
N GLY A 29 -0.05 16.81 -6.82
CA GLY A 29 0.57 17.72 -5.86
C GLY A 29 -0.28 18.10 -4.66
N GLU A 30 -1.55 17.65 -4.58
CA GLU A 30 -2.40 17.89 -3.40
C GLU A 30 -2.24 16.79 -2.35
N ALA A 31 -2.38 17.19 -1.08
CA ALA A 31 -2.53 16.28 0.05
C ALA A 31 -3.95 16.43 0.64
N LEU A 32 -4.61 15.30 0.90
CA LEU A 32 -5.93 15.24 1.52
C LEU A 32 -5.85 14.51 2.86
N GLY A 33 -6.28 15.15 3.94
CA GLY A 33 -6.43 14.54 5.25
C GLY A 33 -7.83 13.91 5.43
N LEU A 34 -7.88 12.60 5.72
CA LEU A 34 -9.10 11.93 6.17
C LEU A 34 -9.12 11.90 7.69
N ILE A 35 -9.97 12.72 8.30
CA ILE A 35 -10.08 12.86 9.75
C ILE A 35 -11.38 12.19 10.24
N GLY A 36 -11.34 11.63 11.43
CA GLY A 36 -12.49 10.99 12.06
C GLY A 36 -12.07 10.04 13.19
N GLU A 37 -13.03 9.59 13.99
CA GLU A 37 -12.82 8.68 15.11
C GLU A 37 -12.32 7.29 14.66
N SER A 38 -11.86 6.49 15.64
CA SER A 38 -11.55 5.08 15.38
C SER A 38 -12.82 4.35 14.91
N GLY A 39 -12.71 3.52 13.89
CA GLY A 39 -13.86 2.82 13.32
C GLY A 39 -14.65 3.60 12.26
N SER A 40 -14.38 4.88 12.02
CA SER A 40 -15.13 5.71 11.04
C SER A 40 -14.92 5.33 9.56
N GLY A 41 -14.19 4.26 9.26
CA GLY A 41 -14.02 3.76 7.89
C GLY A 41 -12.82 4.32 7.11
N LYS A 42 -11.95 5.17 7.69
CA LYS A 42 -10.77 5.77 7.02
C LYS A 42 -9.87 4.73 6.35
N SER A 43 -9.45 3.74 7.12
CA SER A 43 -8.59 2.64 6.61
C SER A 43 -9.32 1.75 5.61
N MET A 44 -10.64 1.60 5.75
CA MET A 44 -11.47 0.84 4.79
C MET A 44 -11.56 1.58 3.46
N THR A 45 -11.70 2.91 3.49
CA THR A 45 -11.70 3.76 2.30
C THR A 45 -10.35 3.64 1.56
N SER A 46 -9.22 3.77 2.26
CA SER A 46 -7.88 3.62 1.66
C SER A 46 -7.67 2.22 1.07
N LYS A 47 -8.05 1.17 1.81
CA LYS A 47 -7.98 -0.23 1.31
C LYS A 47 -8.88 -0.46 0.10
N CYS A 48 -10.05 0.20 0.05
CA CYS A 48 -10.96 0.13 -1.10
C CYS A 48 -10.32 0.76 -2.36
N ILE A 49 -9.73 1.95 -2.22
CA ILE A 49 -9.01 2.64 -3.31
C ILE A 49 -7.91 1.74 -3.88
N MET A 50 -7.16 1.07 -3.01
CA MET A 50 -6.12 0.11 -3.39
C MET A 50 -6.66 -1.25 -3.85
N ARG A 51 -7.97 -1.46 -3.85
CA ARG A 51 -8.61 -2.76 -4.18
C ARG A 51 -8.10 -3.91 -3.30
N LEU A 52 -7.74 -3.63 -2.05
CA LEU A 52 -7.25 -4.61 -1.07
C LEU A 52 -8.38 -5.29 -0.29
N LEU A 53 -9.63 -4.83 -0.43
CA LEU A 53 -10.78 -5.46 0.21
C LEU A 53 -11.16 -6.74 -0.53
N ASN A 54 -11.38 -7.81 0.22
CA ASN A 54 -11.81 -9.08 -0.36
C ASN A 54 -13.23 -8.97 -0.93
N PRO A 55 -13.44 -9.14 -2.25
CA PRO A 55 -14.76 -8.99 -2.88
C PRO A 55 -15.79 -10.04 -2.44
N ARG A 56 -15.35 -11.13 -1.79
CA ARG A 56 -16.26 -12.12 -1.19
C ARG A 56 -16.87 -11.63 0.13
N LEU A 57 -16.20 -10.71 0.83
CA LEU A 57 -16.61 -10.22 2.14
C LEU A 57 -17.31 -8.86 2.08
N PHE A 58 -17.03 -8.05 1.05
CA PHE A 58 -17.51 -6.67 0.96
C PHE A 58 -18.25 -6.41 -0.34
N ASP A 59 -19.36 -5.67 -0.22
CA ASP A 59 -20.03 -5.00 -1.33
C ASP A 59 -19.50 -3.55 -1.42
N LEU A 60 -19.08 -3.17 -2.62
CA LEU A 60 -18.57 -1.83 -2.91
C LEU A 60 -19.55 -1.16 -3.88
N ARG A 61 -19.95 0.07 -3.57
CA ARG A 61 -20.79 0.91 -4.42
C ARG A 61 -20.15 2.28 -4.61
N GLY A 62 -20.53 2.97 -5.66
CA GLY A 62 -19.95 4.25 -6.04
C GLY A 62 -18.85 4.06 -7.09
N SER A 63 -17.95 5.05 -7.19
CA SER A 63 -16.88 5.08 -8.19
C SER A 63 -15.57 5.49 -7.54
N VAL A 64 -14.47 4.84 -7.95
CA VAL A 64 -13.09 5.20 -7.60
C VAL A 64 -12.30 5.31 -8.90
N LYS A 65 -11.98 6.53 -9.32
CA LYS A 65 -11.24 6.77 -10.57
C LYS A 65 -9.81 7.21 -10.28
N TRP A 66 -8.87 6.52 -10.91
CA TRP A 66 -7.46 6.92 -10.97
C TRP A 66 -7.12 7.38 -12.39
N ASN A 67 -6.78 8.66 -12.54
CA ASN A 67 -6.53 9.28 -13.84
C ASN A 67 -7.63 8.96 -14.88
N GLY A 68 -8.90 9.04 -14.46
CA GLY A 68 -10.07 8.74 -15.28
C GLY A 68 -10.44 7.25 -15.40
N LYS A 69 -9.57 6.33 -15.05
CA LYS A 69 -9.82 4.89 -15.08
C LYS A 69 -10.59 4.43 -13.85
N GLU A 70 -11.73 3.74 -14.05
CA GLU A 70 -12.55 3.20 -12.98
C GLU A 70 -11.85 1.99 -12.31
N MET A 71 -11.35 2.20 -11.09
CA MET A 71 -10.58 1.19 -10.36
C MET A 71 -11.41 0.03 -9.83
N LEU A 72 -12.69 0.27 -9.52
CA LEU A 72 -13.56 -0.80 -9.03
C LEU A 72 -13.88 -1.82 -10.13
N ALA A 73 -13.79 -1.44 -11.40
CA ALA A 73 -14.02 -2.30 -12.57
C ALA A 73 -12.74 -2.98 -13.10
N VAL A 74 -11.55 -2.56 -12.65
CA VAL A 74 -10.27 -3.18 -13.08
C VAL A 74 -10.24 -4.64 -12.63
N LYS A 75 -9.86 -5.54 -13.54
CA LYS A 75 -9.69 -6.96 -13.21
C LYS A 75 -8.53 -7.17 -12.25
N LEU A 76 -8.61 -8.19 -11.40
CA LEU A 76 -7.60 -8.44 -10.35
C LEU A 76 -6.19 -8.65 -10.92
N ASN A 77 -6.07 -9.32 -12.07
CA ASN A 77 -4.79 -9.55 -12.75
C ASN A 77 -4.19 -8.29 -13.40
N GLU A 78 -4.97 -7.24 -13.59
CA GLU A 78 -4.50 -5.96 -14.13
C GLU A 78 -4.03 -4.99 -13.02
N LEU A 79 -4.38 -5.28 -11.76
CA LEU A 79 -4.05 -4.40 -10.62
C LEU A 79 -2.54 -4.26 -10.37
N ASP A 80 -1.73 -5.24 -10.80
CA ASP A 80 -0.27 -5.19 -10.72
C ASP A 80 0.35 -4.09 -11.60
N GLY A 81 -0.41 -3.57 -12.57
CA GLY A 81 -0.07 -2.38 -13.34
C GLY A 81 -0.22 -1.07 -12.57
N TYR A 82 -0.96 -1.07 -11.48
CA TYR A 82 -1.28 0.10 -10.65
C TYR A 82 -0.59 0.05 -9.29
N ARG A 83 -0.70 -1.07 -8.58
CA ARG A 83 -0.15 -1.25 -7.23
C ARG A 83 1.37 -1.24 -7.28
N GLY A 84 1.99 -0.47 -6.38
CA GLY A 84 3.43 -0.31 -6.30
C GLY A 84 4.08 0.46 -7.47
N LYS A 85 3.30 0.82 -8.51
CA LYS A 85 3.80 1.59 -9.66
C LYS A 85 3.17 2.97 -9.79
N GLN A 86 1.86 3.05 -9.61
CA GLN A 86 1.10 4.29 -9.73
C GLN A 86 0.42 4.69 -8.42
N ILE A 87 0.04 3.71 -7.61
CA ILE A 87 -0.59 3.90 -6.31
C ILE A 87 0.12 2.99 -5.31
N SER A 88 0.58 3.56 -4.20
CA SER A 88 1.19 2.83 -3.09
C SER A 88 0.47 3.14 -1.79
N MET A 89 0.63 2.27 -0.80
CA MET A 89 0.04 2.45 0.53
C MET A 89 1.08 2.10 1.60
N ILE A 90 1.22 2.98 2.57
CA ILE A 90 2.00 2.73 3.78
C ILE A 90 1.02 2.33 4.89
N PRO A 91 1.00 1.06 5.34
CA PRO A 91 0.14 0.61 6.42
C PRO A 91 0.50 1.25 7.76
N GLN A 92 -0.49 1.40 8.65
CA GLN A 92 -0.29 1.97 9.98
C GLN A 92 0.62 1.11 10.87
N ASN A 93 0.55 -0.21 10.74
CA ASN A 93 1.38 -1.14 11.52
C ASN A 93 2.45 -1.77 10.63
N PRO A 94 3.71 -1.36 10.74
CA PRO A 94 4.79 -1.88 9.92
C PRO A 94 5.08 -3.36 10.17
N MET A 95 4.87 -3.85 11.40
CA MET A 95 5.12 -5.26 11.74
C MET A 95 4.23 -6.24 10.96
N THR A 96 3.03 -5.82 10.59
CA THR A 96 2.08 -6.65 9.82
C THR A 96 2.31 -6.60 8.31
N ALA A 97 3.15 -5.69 7.84
CA ALA A 97 3.46 -5.54 6.41
C ALA A 97 4.53 -6.51 5.93
N PHE A 98 5.37 -7.01 6.84
CA PHE A 98 6.48 -7.88 6.53
C PHE A 98 6.23 -9.33 6.99
N ALA A 99 6.70 -10.29 6.19
CA ALA A 99 6.72 -11.69 6.57
C ALA A 99 7.80 -11.93 7.64
N PRO A 100 7.46 -12.38 8.86
CA PRO A 100 8.40 -12.41 9.98
C PRO A 100 9.58 -13.37 9.78
N MET A 101 9.39 -14.42 8.98
CA MET A 101 10.39 -15.48 8.74
C MET A 101 11.28 -15.23 7.53
N LEU A 102 11.16 -14.08 6.87
CA LEU A 102 11.98 -13.72 5.72
C LEU A 102 12.81 -12.48 6.00
N LYS A 103 14.08 -12.48 5.59
CA LYS A 103 14.92 -11.29 5.64
C LYS A 103 14.33 -10.17 4.79
N LEU A 104 14.47 -8.92 5.23
CA LEU A 104 13.89 -7.75 4.56
C LEU A 104 14.32 -7.62 3.10
N GLY A 105 15.60 -7.77 2.82
CA GLY A 105 16.10 -7.72 1.44
C GLY A 105 15.45 -8.75 0.53
N LYS A 106 15.18 -9.96 1.04
CA LYS A 106 14.47 -10.98 0.25
C LYS A 106 13.03 -10.59 -0.04
N GLN A 107 12.33 -9.99 0.92
CA GLN A 107 10.96 -9.52 0.73
C GLN A 107 10.88 -8.38 -0.28
N MET A 108 11.83 -7.45 -0.20
CA MET A 108 11.93 -6.34 -1.16
C MET A 108 12.21 -6.83 -2.58
N GLU A 109 13.13 -7.82 -2.74
CA GLU A 109 13.40 -8.43 -4.04
C GLU A 109 12.16 -9.10 -4.67
N LEU A 110 11.28 -9.71 -3.85
CA LEU A 110 10.06 -10.38 -4.34
C LEU A 110 9.05 -9.42 -5.01
N GLY A 111 9.07 -8.14 -4.65
CA GLY A 111 8.23 -7.10 -5.27
C GLY A 111 8.67 -6.71 -6.69
N PHE A 112 9.84 -7.17 -7.15
CA PHE A 112 10.43 -6.78 -8.44
C PHE A 112 10.79 -8.01 -9.28
N PRO A 113 10.48 -8.02 -10.58
CA PRO A 113 10.83 -9.14 -11.47
C PRO A 113 12.31 -9.11 -11.87
N LEU A 114 13.21 -9.31 -10.90
CA LEU A 114 14.66 -9.24 -11.10
C LEU A 114 15.17 -10.46 -11.85
N LYS A 115 15.67 -10.25 -13.06
CA LYS A 115 16.26 -11.27 -13.93
C LYS A 115 17.79 -11.17 -13.90
N GLY A 116 18.43 -12.11 -13.20
CA GLY A 116 19.88 -12.22 -13.22
C GLY A 116 20.64 -11.33 -12.21
N ARG A 117 21.97 -11.54 -12.17
CA ARG A 117 22.86 -10.91 -11.18
C ARG A 117 22.96 -9.39 -11.33
N ARG A 118 23.02 -8.90 -12.57
CA ARG A 118 23.17 -7.46 -12.86
C ARG A 118 21.98 -6.65 -12.32
N GLU A 119 20.75 -7.09 -12.56
CA GLU A 119 19.54 -6.40 -12.08
C GLU A 119 19.45 -6.41 -10.56
N ARG A 120 19.84 -7.52 -9.91
CA ARG A 120 19.90 -7.59 -8.44
C ARG A 120 20.93 -6.62 -7.86
N THR A 121 22.09 -6.48 -8.48
CA THR A 121 23.11 -5.51 -8.04
C THR A 121 22.59 -4.08 -8.19
N GLN A 122 21.97 -3.76 -9.32
CA GLN A 122 21.37 -2.43 -9.53
C GLN A 122 20.21 -2.16 -8.56
N PHE A 123 19.37 -3.16 -8.30
CA PHE A 123 18.29 -3.04 -7.32
C PHE A 123 18.83 -2.76 -5.91
N ARG A 124 19.86 -3.49 -5.47
CA ARG A 124 20.50 -3.26 -4.17
C ARG A 124 21.10 -1.87 -4.05
N GLY A 125 21.72 -1.35 -5.09
CA GLY A 125 22.22 0.02 -5.10
C GLY A 125 21.11 1.07 -4.94
N ARG A 126 19.99 0.91 -5.66
CA ARG A 126 18.82 1.78 -5.53
C ARG A 126 18.17 1.66 -4.14
N LEU A 127 18.08 0.45 -3.61
CA LEU A 127 17.56 0.21 -2.28
C LEU A 127 18.42 0.86 -1.20
N ALA A 128 19.75 0.78 -1.32
CA ALA A 128 20.66 1.43 -0.39
C ALA A 128 20.50 2.97 -0.40
N ALA A 129 20.33 3.56 -1.60
CA ALA A 129 20.06 4.99 -1.72
C ALA A 129 18.72 5.37 -1.06
N ALA A 130 17.64 4.63 -1.35
CA ALA A 130 16.33 4.87 -0.76
C ALA A 130 16.32 4.71 0.77
N LEU A 131 17.06 3.73 1.31
CA LEU A 131 17.24 3.58 2.75
C LEU A 131 18.00 4.76 3.37
N ALA A 132 19.03 5.27 2.69
CA ALA A 132 19.76 6.46 3.15
C ALA A 132 18.85 7.71 3.19
N ASP A 133 17.96 7.89 2.20
CA ASP A 133 17.01 9.01 2.15
C ASP A 133 16.05 9.04 3.35
N VAL A 134 15.77 7.88 3.94
CA VAL A 134 14.96 7.76 5.17
C VAL A 134 15.82 7.64 6.45
N ASN A 135 17.07 8.09 6.42
CA ASN A 135 18.03 8.03 7.53
C ASN A 135 18.31 6.61 8.05
N LEU A 136 18.48 5.67 7.14
CA LEU A 136 18.94 4.29 7.39
C LEU A 136 20.19 3.98 6.53
N PRO A 137 21.37 4.54 6.87
CA PRO A 137 22.55 4.45 6.01
C PRO A 137 23.17 3.04 5.96
N ASP A 138 22.94 2.22 6.98
CA ASP A 138 23.47 0.84 7.04
C ASP A 138 22.53 -0.13 6.30
N ALA A 139 22.50 0.01 4.98
CA ALA A 139 21.63 -0.78 4.12
C ALA A 139 21.91 -2.30 4.22
N GLU A 140 23.17 -2.72 4.33
CA GLU A 140 23.55 -4.13 4.43
C GLU A 140 23.00 -4.78 5.70
N LYS A 141 23.05 -4.08 6.83
CA LYS A 141 22.44 -4.54 8.08
C LYS A 141 20.93 -4.69 7.91
N ILE A 142 20.25 -3.68 7.37
CA ILE A 142 18.78 -3.70 7.18
C ILE A 142 18.36 -4.85 6.25
N ILE A 143 19.01 -4.98 5.11
CA ILE A 143 18.71 -6.02 4.10
C ILE A 143 18.84 -7.43 4.69
N ASN A 144 19.83 -7.64 5.57
CA ASN A 144 20.13 -8.93 6.17
C ASN A 144 19.34 -9.20 7.46
N SER A 145 18.64 -8.22 8.01
CA SER A 145 17.81 -8.38 9.21
C SER A 145 16.44 -8.99 8.92
N TYR A 146 15.90 -9.68 9.93
CA TYR A 146 14.49 -10.06 9.99
C TYR A 146 13.65 -8.89 10.56
N PRO A 147 12.35 -8.83 10.26
CA PRO A 147 11.49 -7.75 10.79
C PRO A 147 11.52 -7.61 12.31
N HIS A 148 11.54 -8.72 13.03
CA HIS A 148 11.52 -8.75 14.51
C HIS A 148 12.85 -8.28 15.15
N GLU A 149 13.93 -8.18 14.38
CA GLU A 149 15.23 -7.67 14.87
C GLU A 149 15.32 -6.15 14.85
N LEU A 150 14.31 -5.46 14.24
CA LEU A 150 14.29 -4.02 14.07
C LEU A 150 13.17 -3.37 14.88
N SER A 151 13.38 -2.11 15.27
CA SER A 151 12.32 -1.34 15.93
C SER A 151 11.18 -1.02 14.97
N GLY A 152 9.97 -0.79 15.50
CA GLY A 152 8.82 -0.39 14.71
C GLY A 152 9.07 0.87 13.87
N GLY A 153 9.77 1.87 14.42
CA GLY A 153 10.15 3.07 13.70
C GLY A 153 11.15 2.82 12.56
N THR A 154 12.08 1.88 12.75
CA THR A 154 13.00 1.45 11.69
C THR A 154 12.23 0.74 10.58
N LEU A 155 11.35 -0.21 10.91
CA LEU A 155 10.51 -0.89 9.93
C LEU A 155 9.58 0.06 9.16
N GLN A 156 9.05 1.09 9.83
CA GLN A 156 8.24 2.09 9.16
C GLN A 156 9.05 2.87 8.13
N ARG A 157 10.29 3.27 8.44
CA ARG A 157 11.19 3.92 7.50
C ARG A 157 11.58 3.00 6.34
N VAL A 158 11.86 1.73 6.62
CA VAL A 158 12.09 0.70 5.59
C VAL A 158 10.90 0.56 4.64
N MET A 159 9.68 0.70 5.13
CA MET A 159 8.46 0.62 4.33
C MET A 159 8.22 1.86 3.48
N ILE A 160 8.76 3.02 3.88
CA ILE A 160 8.69 4.28 3.14
C ILE A 160 9.74 4.31 2.01
N ALA A 161 10.93 3.75 2.25
CA ALA A 161 12.02 3.62 1.28
C ALA A 161 11.64 2.75 0.08
#